data_d6cd799ac315d1bc5c497e5e4f64d95e
#
_entry.id   d6cd799ac315d1bc5c497e5e4f64d95e
#
_cell.length_a   1.000
_cell.length_b   1.000
_cell.length_c   1.000
_cell.angle_alpha   90.00
_cell.angle_beta   90.00
_cell.angle_gamma   90.00
#
_symmetry.space_group_name_H-M   'P 1'
#
loop_
_entity.id
_entity.type
_entity.pdbx_description
1 polymer ?
#
loop_
_entity_poly.entity_id
_entity_poly.type
_entity_poly.pdbx_seq_one_letter_code
_entity_poly.pdbx_strand_id
1 'polypeptide(L)'
;ADVTVFEAGRQAGGRARTLAGSADGFSFLDNGQHILLGAYHGVLTLMEHIGADPEAAFCRLSLQWYMYEGLQFQSTNLPSPLHILTGILRAKNISFSLKIRLLSDMGALQRYARGKRTDLAVAQWLRQRNVPRRLVAEFWQPLVWGALNTLLEHASLRVLCNVLSDGVWADKSGSDYLLPKRDLGAIIAEPALAKLKQFGADIRLETRVGRLKNLPDGRVVVNDEAFDAVIVATAPYHAVHLFPEDTPDYIQTTYQNLRYHSIATVYLRYAVPVHLPALLTGLADGTAQWLVYRGALGLPINEVASVISVSDYVGAFKSQEWAEKVHADVKRICPYLDEPEAVRVITEKRATTACTLDSVTPDFAWLHQRNIYPAGDYLHPRYPATLEAAVQSGLMAAERCLAEINLKKRESDAQSLL
;
A
#
# COMPACT_ATOMS: atom_id res chain seq x y z
N ALA A 1 -12.90 17.48 -19.95
CA ALA A 1 -11.54 17.45 -20.49
C ALA A 1 -11.38 16.21 -21.35
N ASP A 2 -10.73 16.35 -22.48
CA ASP A 2 -10.33 15.21 -23.30
C ASP A 2 -9.11 14.57 -22.63
N VAL A 3 -9.15 13.26 -22.42
CA VAL A 3 -8.12 12.54 -21.67
C VAL A 3 -7.47 11.49 -22.56
N THR A 4 -6.13 11.49 -22.61
CA THR A 4 -5.33 10.42 -23.21
C THR A 4 -4.51 9.75 -22.11
N VAL A 5 -4.59 8.42 -22.02
CA VAL A 5 -3.82 7.62 -21.05
C VAL A 5 -2.73 6.86 -21.81
N PHE A 6 -1.48 7.07 -21.41
CA PHE A 6 -0.33 6.31 -21.91
C PHE A 6 0.14 5.32 -20.85
N GLU A 7 0.19 4.05 -21.16
CA GLU A 7 0.74 2.99 -20.32
C GLU A 7 1.78 2.18 -21.07
N ALA A 8 2.98 2.08 -20.53
CA ALA A 8 4.08 1.35 -21.15
C ALA A 8 3.91 -0.18 -21.13
N GLY A 9 3.10 -0.68 -20.18
CA GLY A 9 2.82 -2.10 -20.02
C GLY A 9 1.60 -2.55 -20.84
N ARG A 10 1.40 -3.86 -20.88
CA ARG A 10 0.22 -4.48 -21.50
C ARG A 10 -1.04 -4.32 -20.66
N GLN A 11 -0.89 -3.98 -19.39
CA GLN A 11 -1.96 -3.85 -18.40
C GLN A 11 -1.75 -2.58 -17.57
N ALA A 12 -2.81 -1.87 -17.28
CA ALA A 12 -2.80 -0.80 -16.30
C ALA A 12 -2.79 -1.33 -14.87
N GLY A 13 -2.59 -0.44 -13.88
CA GLY A 13 -2.65 -0.78 -12.45
C GLY A 13 -1.30 -0.75 -11.75
N GLY A 14 -0.19 -0.60 -12.48
CA GLY A 14 1.14 -0.47 -11.89
C GLY A 14 1.53 -1.68 -11.04
N ARG A 15 1.71 -1.45 -9.72
CA ARG A 15 2.02 -2.51 -8.75
C ARG A 15 0.76 -3.27 -8.27
N ALA A 16 -0.42 -2.69 -8.40
CA ALA A 16 -1.71 -3.32 -8.09
C ALA A 16 -2.30 -3.96 -9.36
N ARG A 17 -1.74 -5.08 -9.79
CA ARG A 17 -2.11 -5.76 -11.04
C ARG A 17 -2.05 -7.27 -10.91
N THR A 18 -2.84 -7.93 -11.73
CA THR A 18 -2.77 -9.38 -11.95
C THR A 18 -1.46 -9.74 -12.67
N LEU A 19 -0.85 -10.83 -12.30
CA LEU A 19 0.27 -11.38 -13.09
C LEU A 19 -0.29 -12.14 -14.29
N ALA A 20 0.08 -11.71 -15.49
CA ALA A 20 -0.23 -12.46 -16.70
C ALA A 20 0.39 -13.86 -16.63
N GLY A 21 -0.40 -14.90 -16.89
CA GLY A 21 0.05 -16.29 -16.86
C GLY A 21 -0.02 -16.96 -15.49
N SER A 22 -0.99 -16.59 -14.65
CA SER A 22 -1.33 -17.30 -13.39
C SER A 22 -1.72 -18.79 -13.57
N ALA A 23 -1.34 -19.37 -14.69
CA ALA A 23 -1.63 -20.75 -15.09
C ALA A 23 -0.93 -21.82 -14.26
N ASP A 24 -0.14 -21.45 -13.23
CA ASP A 24 0.54 -22.42 -12.35
C ASP A 24 -0.44 -23.14 -11.41
N GLY A 25 -1.75 -23.12 -11.75
CA GLY A 25 -2.80 -23.84 -11.03
C GLY A 25 -3.34 -23.11 -9.80
N PHE A 26 -2.97 -21.84 -9.57
CA PHE A 26 -3.59 -20.99 -8.57
C PHE A 26 -4.87 -20.34 -9.10
N SER A 27 -5.79 -19.99 -8.20
CA SER A 27 -7.04 -19.32 -8.54
C SER A 27 -6.82 -17.95 -9.17
N PHE A 28 -5.91 -17.17 -8.63
CA PHE A 28 -5.32 -15.96 -9.21
C PHE A 28 -4.00 -15.63 -8.50
N LEU A 29 -3.18 -14.81 -9.12
CA LEU A 29 -1.95 -14.25 -8.55
C LEU A 29 -1.89 -12.74 -8.84
N ASP A 30 -1.77 -11.96 -7.78
CA ASP A 30 -1.40 -10.55 -7.85
C ASP A 30 0.12 -10.37 -7.74
N ASN A 31 0.61 -9.18 -8.05
CA ASN A 31 2.02 -8.80 -7.82
C ASN A 31 2.40 -8.80 -6.32
N GLY A 32 1.51 -9.24 -5.46
CA GLY A 32 1.62 -9.42 -4.02
C GLY A 32 0.25 -9.69 -3.40
N GLN A 33 0.21 -10.33 -2.23
CA GLN A 33 -1.05 -10.48 -1.48
C GLN A 33 -1.35 -9.16 -0.79
N HIS A 34 -2.35 -8.45 -1.28
CA HIS A 34 -2.77 -7.16 -0.73
C HIS A 34 -3.76 -7.33 0.43
N ILE A 35 -3.62 -6.46 1.42
CA ILE A 35 -4.54 -6.29 2.54
C ILE A 35 -4.81 -4.80 2.66
N LEU A 36 -6.07 -4.40 2.49
CA LEU A 36 -6.51 -3.02 2.63
C LEU A 36 -7.17 -2.81 4.00
N LEU A 37 -7.35 -1.57 4.39
CA LEU A 37 -8.10 -1.20 5.58
C LEU A 37 -9.46 -0.60 5.18
N GLY A 38 -10.46 -0.75 6.04
CA GLY A 38 -11.75 -0.08 5.87
C GLY A 38 -11.65 1.45 5.80
N ALA A 39 -10.56 2.01 6.33
CA ALA A 39 -10.22 3.44 6.24
C ALA A 39 -9.70 3.90 4.87
N TYR A 40 -9.58 3.01 3.89
CA TYR A 40 -9.17 3.39 2.53
C TYR A 40 -10.36 4.00 1.76
N HIS A 41 -10.87 5.12 2.29
CA HIS A 41 -12.06 5.78 1.76
C HIS A 41 -11.91 6.26 0.32
N GLY A 42 -10.72 6.73 -0.06
CA GLY A 42 -10.43 7.14 -1.44
C GLY A 42 -10.52 5.97 -2.42
N VAL A 43 -9.97 4.81 -2.04
CA VAL A 43 -10.06 3.58 -2.85
C VAL A 43 -11.51 3.11 -2.97
N LEU A 44 -12.25 3.07 -1.86
CA LEU A 44 -13.66 2.63 -1.85
C LEU A 44 -14.54 3.55 -2.69
N THR A 45 -14.37 4.88 -2.54
CA THR A 45 -15.09 5.88 -3.35
C THR A 45 -14.71 5.76 -4.85
N LEU A 46 -13.43 5.55 -5.17
CA LEU A 46 -13.02 5.32 -6.55
C LEU A 46 -13.73 4.09 -7.13
N MET A 47 -13.79 2.99 -6.37
CA MET A 47 -14.46 1.76 -6.82
C MET A 47 -15.93 2.00 -7.14
N GLU A 48 -16.66 2.74 -6.30
CA GLU A 48 -18.05 3.14 -6.58
C GLU A 48 -18.16 3.94 -7.88
N HIS A 49 -17.27 4.92 -8.10
CA HIS A 49 -17.26 5.74 -9.31
C HIS A 49 -16.98 4.96 -10.60
N ILE A 50 -16.13 3.94 -10.52
CA ILE A 50 -15.83 3.07 -11.68
C ILE A 50 -16.84 1.93 -11.85
N GLY A 51 -17.84 1.82 -10.95
CA GLY A 51 -18.86 0.79 -11.00
C GLY A 51 -18.41 -0.57 -10.49
N ALA A 52 -17.35 -0.62 -9.69
CA ALA A 52 -16.93 -1.81 -8.97
C ALA A 52 -17.61 -1.84 -7.58
N ASP A 53 -18.15 -3.00 -7.20
CA ASP A 53 -18.81 -3.18 -5.90
C ASP A 53 -17.78 -3.63 -4.84
N PRO A 54 -17.46 -2.78 -3.82
CA PRO A 54 -16.51 -3.17 -2.78
C PRO A 54 -16.93 -4.39 -1.94
N GLU A 55 -18.23 -4.58 -1.69
CA GLU A 55 -18.73 -5.69 -0.89
C GLU A 55 -18.60 -7.03 -1.64
N ALA A 56 -18.78 -7.01 -2.95
CA ALA A 56 -18.52 -8.16 -3.79
C ALA A 56 -17.01 -8.44 -3.97
N ALA A 57 -16.19 -7.38 -4.04
CA ALA A 57 -14.77 -7.47 -4.33
C ALA A 57 -13.92 -7.94 -3.14
N PHE A 58 -14.30 -7.56 -1.91
CA PHE A 58 -13.51 -7.82 -0.71
C PHE A 58 -14.22 -8.73 0.29
N CYS A 59 -13.43 -9.51 1.00
CA CYS A 59 -13.81 -10.10 2.27
C CYS A 59 -13.50 -9.09 3.38
N ARG A 60 -14.54 -8.54 4.01
CA ARG A 60 -14.40 -7.63 5.15
C ARG A 60 -14.27 -8.45 6.44
N LEU A 61 -13.19 -8.23 7.17
CA LEU A 61 -12.88 -8.90 8.41
C LEU A 61 -12.67 -7.87 9.52
N SER A 62 -13.43 -7.94 10.60
CA SER A 62 -13.19 -7.09 11.78
C SER A 62 -11.76 -7.26 12.28
N LEU A 63 -11.13 -6.15 12.68
CA LEU A 63 -9.73 -6.16 13.13
C LEU A 63 -9.50 -7.31 14.09
N GLN A 64 -8.62 -8.23 13.70
CA GLN A 64 -8.09 -9.29 14.52
C GLN A 64 -6.57 -9.32 14.45
N TRP A 65 -5.96 -9.64 15.56
CA TRP A 65 -4.53 -9.84 15.68
C TRP A 65 -4.31 -11.26 16.17
N TYR A 66 -3.74 -12.09 15.32
CA TYR A 66 -3.54 -13.49 15.64
C TYR A 66 -2.08 -13.86 15.37
N MET A 67 -1.25 -13.85 16.43
CA MET A 67 0.10 -14.41 16.36
C MET A 67 0.04 -15.88 16.77
N TYR A 68 0.58 -16.74 15.92
CA TYR A 68 0.67 -18.18 16.24
C TYR A 68 1.46 -18.38 17.53
N GLU A 69 0.90 -19.11 18.49
CA GLU A 69 1.46 -19.30 19.84
C GLU A 69 1.73 -18.01 20.65
N GLY A 70 1.34 -16.86 20.15
CA GLY A 70 1.57 -15.54 20.73
C GLY A 70 0.29 -14.75 20.99
N LEU A 71 0.43 -13.43 21.03
CA LEU A 71 -0.64 -12.47 21.27
C LEU A 71 -1.81 -12.65 20.30
N GLN A 72 -3.01 -12.81 20.86
CA GLN A 72 -4.24 -12.92 20.07
C GLN A 72 -5.31 -12.01 20.65
N PHE A 73 -5.93 -11.16 19.83
CA PHE A 73 -7.12 -10.38 20.18
C PHE A 73 -7.95 -10.08 18.95
N GLN A 74 -9.20 -9.72 19.18
CA GLN A 74 -10.12 -9.26 18.14
C GLN A 74 -10.88 -8.04 18.65
N SER A 75 -11.14 -7.08 17.77
CA SER A 75 -12.00 -5.93 18.07
C SER A 75 -13.41 -6.40 18.45
N THR A 76 -14.05 -5.66 19.33
CA THR A 76 -15.44 -5.95 19.76
C THR A 76 -16.43 -5.09 18.99
N ASN A 77 -17.74 -5.34 19.14
CA ASN A 77 -18.80 -4.56 18.49
C ASN A 77 -19.10 -3.22 19.21
N LEU A 78 -18.16 -2.70 19.98
CA LEU A 78 -18.27 -1.38 20.59
C LEU A 78 -17.76 -0.27 19.65
N PRO A 79 -18.22 0.97 19.81
CA PRO A 79 -17.69 2.09 19.01
C PRO A 79 -16.23 2.38 19.36
N SER A 80 -15.52 3.05 18.44
CA SER A 80 -14.16 3.52 18.69
C SER A 80 -14.11 4.51 19.86
N PRO A 81 -13.07 4.45 20.70
CA PRO A 81 -11.94 3.52 20.71
C PRO A 81 -12.17 2.24 21.53
N LEU A 82 -13.39 2.05 22.07
CA LEU A 82 -13.71 0.95 22.99
C LEU A 82 -13.58 -0.42 22.36
N HIS A 83 -13.81 -0.55 21.04
CA HIS A 83 -13.70 -1.82 20.31
C HIS A 83 -12.30 -2.44 20.42
N ILE A 84 -11.24 -1.64 20.27
CA ILE A 84 -9.84 -2.10 20.41
C ILE A 84 -9.47 -2.28 21.89
N LEU A 85 -9.85 -1.34 22.74
CA LEU A 85 -9.54 -1.38 24.15
C LEU A 85 -10.06 -2.66 24.80
N THR A 86 -11.33 -2.98 24.58
CA THR A 86 -11.95 -4.21 25.10
C THR A 86 -11.41 -5.47 24.40
N GLY A 87 -11.06 -5.38 23.12
CA GLY A 87 -10.38 -6.45 22.39
C GLY A 87 -9.05 -6.82 23.05
N ILE A 88 -8.20 -5.83 23.35
CA ILE A 88 -6.90 -6.04 24.01
C ILE A 88 -7.09 -6.56 25.45
N LEU A 89 -8.08 -6.06 26.20
CA LEU A 89 -8.37 -6.59 27.55
C LEU A 89 -8.76 -8.08 27.51
N ARG A 90 -9.43 -8.53 26.43
CA ARG A 90 -9.79 -9.93 26.21
C ARG A 90 -8.69 -10.74 25.50
N ALA A 91 -7.54 -10.13 25.23
CA ALA A 91 -6.44 -10.80 24.52
C ALA A 91 -6.06 -12.13 25.21
N LYS A 92 -5.69 -13.12 24.40
CA LYS A 92 -5.21 -14.43 24.85
C LYS A 92 -3.68 -14.50 24.77
N ASN A 93 -3.13 -15.48 25.46
CA ASN A 93 -1.70 -15.85 25.45
C ASN A 93 -0.74 -14.77 25.97
N ILE A 94 -1.21 -13.72 26.59
CA ILE A 94 -0.38 -12.73 27.28
C ILE A 94 -0.92 -12.44 28.70
N SER A 95 -0.01 -12.06 29.60
CA SER A 95 -0.37 -11.72 30.98
C SER A 95 -1.20 -10.42 31.04
N PHE A 96 -1.97 -10.27 32.11
CA PHE A 96 -2.75 -9.05 32.32
C PHE A 96 -1.88 -7.79 32.38
N SER A 97 -0.69 -7.88 32.96
CA SER A 97 0.27 -6.78 33.00
C SER A 97 0.70 -6.33 31.60
N LEU A 98 0.91 -7.25 30.65
CA LEU A 98 1.24 -6.93 29.26
C LEU A 98 0.05 -6.31 28.50
N LYS A 99 -1.19 -6.69 28.83
CA LYS A 99 -2.39 -6.03 28.27
C LYS A 99 -2.46 -4.58 28.70
N ILE A 100 -2.33 -4.30 29.98
CA ILE A 100 -2.32 -2.93 30.51
C ILE A 100 -1.15 -2.15 29.95
N ARG A 101 0.00 -2.79 29.80
CA ARG A 101 1.17 -2.16 29.18
C ARG A 101 0.91 -1.76 27.73
N LEU A 102 0.36 -2.65 26.92
CA LEU A 102 0.01 -2.36 25.52
C LEU A 102 -0.98 -1.20 25.41
N LEU A 103 -2.04 -1.19 26.24
CA LEU A 103 -3.01 -0.09 26.30
C LEU A 103 -2.36 1.23 26.71
N SER A 104 -1.44 1.21 27.69
CA SER A 104 -0.67 2.38 28.10
C SER A 104 0.19 2.93 26.96
N ASP A 105 0.82 2.04 26.18
CA ASP A 105 1.65 2.42 25.06
C ASP A 105 0.80 3.00 23.92
N MET A 106 -0.35 2.41 23.60
CA MET A 106 -1.29 2.96 22.62
C MET A 106 -1.83 4.33 23.04
N GLY A 107 -2.19 4.52 24.33
CA GLY A 107 -2.62 5.82 24.85
C GLY A 107 -1.50 6.87 24.82
N ALA A 108 -0.25 6.47 25.01
CA ALA A 108 0.90 7.37 24.87
C ALA A 108 1.13 7.77 23.40
N LEU A 109 0.91 6.83 22.47
CA LEU A 109 1.02 7.09 21.04
C LEU A 109 -0.08 8.04 20.56
N GLN A 110 -1.32 7.89 21.03
CA GLN A 110 -2.42 8.84 20.76
C GLN A 110 -2.09 10.26 21.26
N ARG A 111 -1.51 10.37 22.45
CA ARG A 111 -1.06 11.68 23.00
C ARG A 111 0.08 12.27 22.17
N TYR A 112 0.98 11.43 21.65
CA TYR A 112 2.03 11.86 20.75
C TYR A 112 1.44 12.38 19.43
N ALA A 113 0.47 11.66 18.84
CA ALA A 113 -0.21 12.03 17.60
C ALA A 113 -0.86 13.42 17.65
N ARG A 114 -1.49 13.76 18.80
CA ARG A 114 -2.16 15.05 19.00
C ARG A 114 -1.19 16.23 19.25
N GLY A 115 0.05 15.94 19.58
CA GLY A 115 1.07 16.96 19.91
C GLY A 115 1.88 17.38 18.69
N LYS A 116 2.31 18.65 18.69
CA LYS A 116 3.32 19.17 17.74
C LYS A 116 4.73 18.81 18.25
N ARG A 117 5.11 17.55 18.16
CA ARG A 117 6.43 17.07 18.60
C ARG A 117 7.32 16.81 17.40
N THR A 118 8.63 16.92 17.58
CA THR A 118 9.62 16.46 16.60
C THR A 118 9.42 14.98 16.36
N ASP A 119 9.49 14.55 15.10
CA ASP A 119 9.39 13.14 14.74
C ASP A 119 10.59 12.36 15.25
N LEU A 120 10.40 11.08 15.50
CA LEU A 120 11.46 10.17 15.94
C LEU A 120 11.21 8.76 15.42
N ALA A 121 12.27 7.94 15.41
CA ALA A 121 12.14 6.55 15.00
C ALA A 121 11.28 5.74 15.97
N VAL A 122 10.47 4.85 15.44
CA VAL A 122 9.63 3.95 16.28
C VAL A 122 10.48 3.19 17.30
N ALA A 123 11.63 2.63 16.89
CA ALA A 123 12.54 1.93 17.80
C ALA A 123 13.03 2.83 18.94
N GLN A 124 13.30 4.10 18.67
CA GLN A 124 13.69 5.06 19.70
C GLN A 124 12.56 5.28 20.73
N TRP A 125 11.34 5.47 20.25
CA TRP A 125 10.16 5.62 21.11
C TRP A 125 9.92 4.38 21.97
N LEU A 126 10.01 3.17 21.39
CA LEU A 126 9.86 1.91 22.11
C LEU A 126 10.91 1.76 23.21
N ARG A 127 12.18 2.11 22.93
CA ARG A 127 13.27 2.10 23.92
C ARG A 127 13.04 3.11 25.03
N GLN A 128 12.69 4.36 24.72
CA GLN A 128 12.41 5.41 25.71
C GLN A 128 11.28 5.01 26.67
N ARG A 129 10.35 4.22 26.19
CA ARG A 129 9.24 3.70 27.00
C ARG A 129 9.57 2.38 27.70
N ASN A 130 10.72 1.78 27.46
CA ASN A 130 11.08 0.44 27.95
C ASN A 130 10.00 -0.61 27.61
N VAL A 131 9.53 -0.62 26.34
CA VAL A 131 8.51 -1.59 25.90
C VAL A 131 9.06 -3.01 25.99
N PRO A 132 8.34 -3.96 26.63
CA PRO A 132 8.78 -5.34 26.76
C PRO A 132 9.07 -5.98 25.40
N ARG A 133 10.18 -6.73 25.30
CA ARG A 133 10.62 -7.40 24.06
C ARG A 133 9.52 -8.23 23.41
N ARG A 134 8.72 -8.92 24.23
CA ARG A 134 7.59 -9.72 23.76
C ARG A 134 6.56 -8.88 23.00
N LEU A 135 6.18 -7.71 23.53
CA LEU A 135 5.26 -6.79 22.82
C LEU A 135 5.90 -6.17 21.58
N VAL A 136 7.22 -5.98 21.58
CA VAL A 136 7.91 -5.54 20.35
C VAL A 136 7.80 -6.62 19.27
N ALA A 137 8.12 -7.88 19.60
CA ALA A 137 8.12 -8.97 18.62
C ALA A 137 6.70 -9.38 18.16
N GLU A 138 5.73 -9.45 19.08
CA GLU A 138 4.40 -9.97 18.79
C GLU A 138 3.39 -8.88 18.34
N PHE A 139 3.71 -7.60 18.51
CA PHE A 139 2.80 -6.51 18.15
C PHE A 139 3.47 -5.37 17.37
N TRP A 140 4.45 -4.68 17.94
CA TRP A 140 4.95 -3.44 17.35
C TRP A 140 5.71 -3.66 16.05
N GLN A 141 6.58 -4.65 16.00
CA GLN A 141 7.36 -4.95 14.79
C GLN A 141 6.47 -5.43 13.64
N PRO A 142 5.57 -6.43 13.83
CA PRO A 142 4.66 -6.84 12.76
C PRO A 142 3.72 -5.72 12.31
N LEU A 143 3.28 -4.85 13.23
CA LEU A 143 2.45 -3.69 12.90
C LEU A 143 3.22 -2.70 12.01
N VAL A 144 4.42 -2.32 12.40
CA VAL A 144 5.23 -1.33 11.67
C VAL A 144 5.67 -1.88 10.31
N TRP A 145 6.11 -3.13 10.27
CA TRP A 145 6.50 -3.77 9.02
C TRP A 145 5.31 -3.92 8.06
N GLY A 146 4.16 -4.36 8.57
CA GLY A 146 2.95 -4.49 7.75
C GLY A 146 2.37 -3.16 7.27
N ALA A 147 2.39 -2.13 8.12
CA ALA A 147 1.78 -0.84 7.81
C ALA A 147 2.71 0.11 7.04
N LEU A 148 4.02 0.12 7.34
CA LEU A 148 4.97 1.08 6.79
C LEU A 148 6.03 0.45 5.88
N ASN A 149 6.13 -0.87 5.85
CA ASN A 149 7.20 -1.61 5.16
C ASN A 149 8.58 -0.98 5.42
N THR A 150 8.87 -0.65 6.66
CA THR A 150 10.10 0.06 7.07
C THR A 150 10.58 -0.49 8.41
N LEU A 151 11.89 -0.62 8.58
CA LEU A 151 12.49 -1.11 9.83
C LEU A 151 12.18 -0.16 10.99
N LEU A 152 12.00 -0.71 12.20
CA LEU A 152 11.69 0.06 13.41
C LEU A 152 12.69 1.19 13.68
N GLU A 153 13.95 0.99 13.32
CA GLU A 153 15.07 1.91 13.52
C GLU A 153 14.95 3.15 12.66
N HIS A 154 14.24 3.05 11.54
CA HIS A 154 14.12 4.13 10.55
C HIS A 154 12.69 4.63 10.40
N ALA A 155 11.70 3.81 10.79
CA ALA A 155 10.28 4.12 10.63
C ALA A 155 9.86 5.36 11.39
N SER A 156 9.23 6.31 10.70
CA SER A 156 8.64 7.52 11.28
C SER A 156 7.51 7.19 12.24
N LEU A 157 7.64 7.62 13.49
CA LEU A 157 6.58 7.51 14.48
C LEU A 157 5.36 8.35 14.10
N ARG A 158 5.58 9.49 13.47
CA ARG A 158 4.48 10.35 13.01
C ARG A 158 3.64 9.69 11.93
N VAL A 159 4.26 9.06 10.93
CA VAL A 159 3.53 8.33 9.88
C VAL A 159 2.76 7.16 10.50
N LEU A 160 3.37 6.41 11.43
CA LEU A 160 2.65 5.37 12.17
C LEU A 160 1.45 5.93 12.95
N CYS A 161 1.60 7.08 13.61
CA CYS A 161 0.50 7.75 14.28
C CYS A 161 -0.62 8.14 13.34
N ASN A 162 -0.31 8.64 12.14
CA ASN A 162 -1.31 9.00 11.13
C ASN A 162 -2.11 7.77 10.69
N VAL A 163 -1.42 6.67 10.38
CA VAL A 163 -2.06 5.40 9.99
C VAL A 163 -3.00 4.89 11.09
N LEU A 164 -2.55 4.92 12.35
CA LEU A 164 -3.37 4.48 13.46
C LEU A 164 -4.52 5.44 13.78
N SER A 165 -4.31 6.74 13.65
CA SER A 165 -5.35 7.74 13.91
C SER A 165 -6.49 7.62 12.92
N ASP A 166 -6.18 7.48 11.65
CA ASP A 166 -7.16 7.50 10.58
C ASP A 166 -7.74 6.08 10.34
N GLY A 167 -6.94 5.03 10.54
CA GLY A 167 -7.33 3.64 10.31
C GLY A 167 -7.93 2.94 11.53
N VAL A 168 -7.34 3.11 12.72
CA VAL A 168 -7.68 2.27 13.87
C VAL A 168 -8.50 3.04 14.92
N TRP A 169 -8.21 4.33 15.12
CA TRP A 169 -8.82 5.13 16.19
C TRP A 169 -9.96 6.01 15.72
N ALA A 170 -10.14 6.22 14.41
CA ALA A 170 -11.22 7.06 13.87
C ALA A 170 -12.57 6.42 14.10
N ASP A 171 -12.78 5.25 13.55
CA ASP A 171 -14.01 4.49 13.71
C ASP A 171 -13.73 2.97 13.70
N LYS A 172 -14.77 2.18 14.02
CA LYS A 172 -14.64 0.71 14.05
C LYS A 172 -14.46 0.13 12.65
N SER A 173 -15.24 0.60 11.68
CA SER A 173 -15.25 0.07 10.31
C SER A 173 -13.95 0.40 9.57
N GLY A 174 -13.33 1.55 9.89
CA GLY A 174 -12.02 1.93 9.39
C GLY A 174 -10.90 0.97 9.78
N SER A 175 -11.03 0.31 10.93
CA SER A 175 -10.07 -0.68 11.40
C SER A 175 -10.21 -2.07 10.77
N ASP A 176 -11.31 -2.35 10.07
CA ASP A 176 -11.53 -3.64 9.42
C ASP A 176 -10.49 -3.91 8.32
N TYR A 177 -10.13 -5.16 8.15
CA TYR A 177 -9.34 -5.61 7.00
C TYR A 177 -10.25 -5.87 5.81
N LEU A 178 -9.79 -5.47 4.63
CA LEU A 178 -10.41 -5.76 3.34
C LEU A 178 -9.45 -6.61 2.52
N LEU A 179 -9.78 -7.90 2.35
CA LEU A 179 -8.97 -8.83 1.61
C LEU A 179 -9.60 -9.11 0.25
N PRO A 180 -8.87 -8.94 -0.86
CA PRO A 180 -9.39 -9.18 -2.20
C PRO A 180 -9.83 -10.63 -2.40
N LYS A 181 -11.05 -10.82 -2.91
CA LYS A 181 -11.58 -12.13 -3.36
C LYS A 181 -11.20 -12.45 -4.81
N ARG A 182 -10.71 -11.46 -5.54
CA ARG A 182 -10.22 -11.52 -6.91
C ARG A 182 -8.95 -10.69 -7.02
N ASP A 183 -8.27 -10.78 -8.14
CA ASP A 183 -7.09 -9.96 -8.42
C ASP A 183 -7.44 -8.47 -8.51
N LEU A 184 -6.49 -7.61 -8.12
CA LEU A 184 -6.69 -6.16 -8.09
C LEU A 184 -6.81 -5.55 -9.49
N GLY A 185 -6.25 -6.18 -10.52
CA GLY A 185 -6.45 -5.77 -11.90
C GLY A 185 -7.93 -5.80 -12.26
N ALA A 186 -8.59 -6.94 -12.01
CA ALA A 186 -10.02 -7.13 -12.25
C ALA A 186 -10.92 -6.30 -11.32
N ILE A 187 -10.45 -5.96 -10.10
CA ILE A 187 -11.25 -5.20 -9.14
C ILE A 187 -11.20 -3.68 -9.42
N ILE A 188 -10.03 -3.14 -9.82
CA ILE A 188 -9.82 -1.69 -9.90
C ILE A 188 -9.40 -1.26 -11.33
N ALA A 189 -8.31 -1.83 -11.87
CA ALA A 189 -7.71 -1.29 -13.08
C ALA A 189 -8.57 -1.49 -14.33
N GLU A 190 -9.13 -2.67 -14.53
CA GLU A 190 -10.00 -2.96 -15.69
C GLU A 190 -11.31 -2.17 -15.66
N PRO A 191 -12.07 -2.10 -14.52
CA PRO A 191 -13.24 -1.24 -14.42
C PRO A 191 -12.92 0.24 -14.63
N ALA A 192 -11.77 0.72 -14.14
CA ALA A 192 -11.35 2.11 -14.35
C ALA A 192 -11.10 2.42 -15.83
N LEU A 193 -10.39 1.54 -16.54
CA LEU A 193 -10.18 1.69 -17.99
C LEU A 193 -11.50 1.63 -18.77
N ALA A 194 -12.40 0.72 -18.40
CA ALA A 194 -13.72 0.62 -19.03
C ALA A 194 -14.52 1.93 -18.82
N LYS A 195 -14.47 2.50 -17.61
CA LYS A 195 -15.13 3.75 -17.28
C LYS A 195 -14.55 4.94 -18.06
N LEU A 196 -13.24 5.03 -18.16
CA LEU A 196 -12.56 6.05 -18.94
C LEU A 196 -12.94 5.98 -20.43
N LYS A 197 -13.00 4.77 -21.00
CA LYS A 197 -13.49 4.56 -22.39
C LYS A 197 -14.93 5.04 -22.59
N GLN A 198 -15.82 4.79 -21.61
CA GLN A 198 -17.20 5.29 -21.64
C GLN A 198 -17.26 6.83 -21.69
N PHE A 199 -16.29 7.50 -21.08
CA PHE A 199 -16.15 8.96 -21.14
C PHE A 199 -15.39 9.48 -22.37
N GLY A 200 -15.04 8.60 -23.32
CA GLY A 200 -14.36 8.99 -24.55
C GLY A 200 -12.85 9.14 -24.43
N ALA A 201 -12.24 8.66 -23.34
CA ALA A 201 -10.79 8.74 -23.19
C ALA A 201 -10.06 7.83 -24.22
N ASP A 202 -8.96 8.34 -24.77
CA ASP A 202 -8.03 7.57 -25.58
C ASP A 202 -7.05 6.80 -24.69
N ILE A 203 -7.05 5.47 -24.78
CA ILE A 203 -6.22 4.61 -23.92
C ILE A 203 -5.21 3.87 -24.79
N ARG A 204 -3.94 4.16 -24.58
CA ARG A 204 -2.81 3.64 -25.33
C ARG A 204 -1.92 2.78 -24.42
N LEU A 205 -2.18 1.50 -24.42
CA LEU A 205 -1.34 0.48 -23.75
C LEU A 205 -0.09 0.20 -24.64
N GLU A 206 0.90 -0.45 -24.05
CA GLU A 206 2.19 -0.77 -24.68
C GLU A 206 2.86 0.47 -25.33
N THR A 207 2.51 1.66 -24.83
CA THR A 207 2.98 2.94 -25.37
C THR A 207 3.86 3.63 -24.34
N ARG A 208 5.16 3.50 -24.49
CA ARG A 208 6.14 4.16 -23.62
C ARG A 208 6.23 5.64 -23.97
N VAL A 209 6.16 6.49 -22.95
CA VAL A 209 6.41 7.92 -23.06
C VAL A 209 7.90 8.20 -22.89
N GLY A 210 8.44 9.05 -23.74
CA GLY A 210 9.77 9.61 -23.62
C GLY A 210 9.79 10.84 -22.70
N ARG A 211 10.87 11.62 -22.80
CA ARG A 211 11.01 12.85 -22.03
C ARG A 211 10.00 13.89 -22.49
N LEU A 212 9.31 14.53 -21.53
CA LEU A 212 8.37 15.61 -21.78
C LEU A 212 9.10 16.87 -22.23
N LYS A 213 8.45 17.68 -23.09
CA LYS A 213 8.98 18.96 -23.54
C LYS A 213 7.90 20.03 -23.40
N ASN A 214 8.30 21.22 -22.96
CA ASN A 214 7.38 22.35 -22.93
C ASN A 214 7.44 23.15 -24.22
N LEU A 215 6.29 23.58 -24.70
CA LEU A 215 6.16 24.50 -25.81
C LEU A 215 6.13 25.96 -25.32
N PRO A 216 6.48 26.94 -26.15
CA PRO A 216 6.42 28.37 -25.77
C PRO A 216 5.01 28.83 -25.37
N ASP A 217 3.95 28.19 -25.88
CA ASP A 217 2.55 28.47 -25.54
C ASP A 217 2.09 27.83 -24.22
N GLY A 218 3.00 27.14 -23.52
CA GLY A 218 2.75 26.49 -22.24
C GLY A 218 2.21 25.06 -22.31
N ARG A 219 1.91 24.55 -23.51
CA ARG A 219 1.54 23.13 -23.68
C ARG A 219 2.72 22.20 -23.44
N VAL A 220 2.41 20.94 -23.17
CA VAL A 220 3.38 19.88 -22.92
C VAL A 220 3.34 18.85 -24.04
N VAL A 221 4.48 18.56 -24.63
CA VAL A 221 4.60 17.52 -25.68
C VAL A 221 4.86 16.17 -25.04
N VAL A 222 4.03 15.19 -25.41
CA VAL A 222 4.14 13.76 -25.05
C VAL A 222 4.19 12.97 -26.35
N ASN A 223 5.30 12.31 -26.66
CA ASN A 223 5.47 11.51 -27.87
C ASN A 223 4.97 12.24 -29.14
N ASP A 224 5.46 13.46 -29.39
CA ASP A 224 5.13 14.31 -30.56
C ASP A 224 3.69 14.89 -30.59
N GLU A 225 2.88 14.66 -29.57
CA GLU A 225 1.54 15.25 -29.41
C GLU A 225 1.54 16.30 -28.30
N ALA A 226 0.84 17.41 -28.51
CA ALA A 226 0.78 18.52 -27.56
C ALA A 226 -0.51 18.46 -26.72
N PHE A 227 -0.36 18.57 -25.40
CA PHE A 227 -1.43 18.54 -24.41
C PHE A 227 -1.43 19.82 -23.56
N ASP A 228 -2.58 20.23 -23.08
CA ASP A 228 -2.70 21.40 -22.18
C ASP A 228 -2.00 21.14 -20.84
N ALA A 229 -2.01 19.90 -20.36
CA ALA A 229 -1.31 19.48 -19.14
C ALA A 229 -1.06 17.96 -19.12
N VAL A 230 -0.13 17.54 -18.28
CA VAL A 230 0.22 16.11 -18.11
C VAL A 230 0.26 15.75 -16.62
N ILE A 231 -0.43 14.68 -16.25
CA ILE A 231 -0.28 14.04 -14.94
C ILE A 231 0.72 12.88 -15.08
N VAL A 232 1.84 12.96 -14.35
CA VAL A 232 2.88 11.92 -14.34
C VAL A 232 2.63 10.97 -13.18
N ALA A 233 1.90 9.89 -13.45
CA ALA A 233 1.49 8.88 -12.47
C ALA A 233 2.37 7.61 -12.47
N THR A 234 3.62 7.73 -12.83
CA THR A 234 4.58 6.61 -12.87
C THR A 234 5.31 6.46 -11.53
N ALA A 235 5.93 5.28 -11.33
CA ALA A 235 6.81 5.10 -10.18
C ALA A 235 7.94 6.15 -10.18
N PRO A 236 8.42 6.62 -9.01
CA PRO A 236 9.34 7.76 -8.92
C PRO A 236 10.64 7.58 -9.71
N TYR A 237 11.18 6.36 -9.74
CA TYR A 237 12.38 6.04 -10.52
C TYR A 237 12.16 6.02 -12.04
N HIS A 238 10.91 6.12 -12.51
CA HIS A 238 10.55 6.37 -13.91
C HIS A 238 10.17 7.83 -14.11
N ALA A 239 9.44 8.44 -13.18
CA ALA A 239 8.96 9.81 -13.28
C ALA A 239 10.11 10.81 -13.54
N VAL A 240 11.22 10.67 -12.85
CA VAL A 240 12.39 11.54 -12.98
C VAL A 240 12.97 11.56 -14.41
N HIS A 241 12.84 10.47 -15.16
CA HIS A 241 13.29 10.37 -16.54
C HIS A 241 12.31 10.95 -17.56
N LEU A 242 11.05 11.18 -17.15
CA LEU A 242 10.03 11.82 -17.97
C LEU A 242 10.09 13.33 -17.90
N PHE A 243 10.58 13.90 -16.81
CA PHE A 243 10.64 15.36 -16.65
C PHE A 243 11.51 16.05 -17.71
N PRO A 244 11.22 17.32 -18.06
CA PRO A 244 12.02 18.09 -19.01
C PRO A 244 13.51 18.11 -18.67
N GLU A 245 14.35 18.35 -19.66
CA GLU A 245 15.80 18.30 -19.50
C GLU A 245 16.33 19.40 -18.57
N ASP A 246 15.67 20.56 -18.57
CA ASP A 246 15.96 21.72 -17.72
C ASP A 246 15.36 21.63 -16.32
N THR A 247 14.87 20.44 -15.92
CA THR A 247 14.34 20.23 -14.56
C THR A 247 15.43 20.48 -13.52
N PRO A 248 15.17 21.36 -12.52
CA PRO A 248 16.14 21.71 -11.52
C PRO A 248 16.69 20.50 -10.74
N ASP A 249 17.98 20.58 -10.42
CA ASP A 249 18.70 19.48 -9.73
C ASP A 249 18.07 19.10 -8.40
N TYR A 250 17.47 20.05 -7.67
CA TYR A 250 16.84 19.74 -6.38
C TYR A 250 15.65 18.77 -6.55
N ILE A 251 14.89 18.86 -7.65
CA ILE A 251 13.80 17.91 -7.94
C ILE A 251 14.41 16.55 -8.30
N GLN A 252 15.38 16.52 -9.21
CA GLN A 252 16.02 15.27 -9.64
C GLN A 252 16.68 14.55 -8.45
N THR A 253 17.42 15.29 -7.62
CA THR A 253 18.09 14.77 -6.42
C THR A 253 17.08 14.20 -5.41
N THR A 254 15.93 14.87 -5.21
CA THR A 254 14.90 14.37 -4.30
C THR A 254 14.36 13.01 -4.76
N TYR A 255 14.09 12.84 -6.07
CA TYR A 255 13.63 11.57 -6.62
C TYR A 255 14.70 10.47 -6.56
N GLN A 256 15.97 10.81 -6.81
CA GLN A 256 17.09 9.88 -6.76
C GLN A 256 17.41 9.41 -5.33
N ASN A 257 17.16 10.25 -4.34
CA ASN A 257 17.39 9.93 -2.92
C ASN A 257 16.27 9.13 -2.27
N LEU A 258 15.15 8.86 -2.96
CA LEU A 258 14.10 8.01 -2.44
C LEU A 258 14.62 6.58 -2.19
N ARG A 259 14.45 6.12 -0.98
CA ARG A 259 14.80 4.74 -0.58
C ARG A 259 13.57 3.85 -0.69
N TYR A 260 13.81 2.58 -0.96
CA TYR A 260 12.75 1.60 -1.16
C TYR A 260 13.02 0.37 -0.29
N HIS A 261 11.94 -0.30 0.10
CA HIS A 261 11.99 -1.64 0.65
C HIS A 261 11.20 -2.60 -0.23
N SER A 262 11.68 -3.83 -0.28
CA SER A 262 11.01 -4.90 -1.02
C SER A 262 9.94 -5.59 -0.16
N ILE A 263 8.98 -6.19 -0.85
CA ILE A 263 8.02 -7.14 -0.28
C ILE A 263 8.13 -8.44 -1.07
N ALA A 264 8.25 -9.56 -0.37
CA ALA A 264 8.15 -10.87 -0.97
C ALA A 264 6.78 -11.49 -0.64
N THR A 265 6.17 -12.11 -1.63
CA THR A 265 4.95 -12.90 -1.48
C THR A 265 5.24 -14.32 -1.97
N VAL A 266 4.92 -15.30 -1.15
CA VAL A 266 5.05 -16.71 -1.49
C VAL A 266 3.66 -17.33 -1.49
N TYR A 267 3.22 -17.82 -2.64
CA TYR A 267 2.00 -18.60 -2.79
C TYR A 267 2.36 -20.08 -2.80
N LEU A 268 1.66 -20.86 -1.98
CA LEU A 268 1.80 -22.30 -1.90
C LEU A 268 0.43 -22.95 -2.11
N ARG A 269 0.37 -24.02 -2.91
CA ARG A 269 -0.79 -24.87 -3.08
C ARG A 269 -0.42 -26.31 -2.75
N TYR A 270 -1.25 -26.95 -1.96
CA TYR A 270 -1.04 -28.32 -1.47
C TYR A 270 -2.03 -29.29 -2.10
N ALA A 271 -1.75 -30.59 -2.01
CA ALA A 271 -2.66 -31.66 -2.43
C ALA A 271 -3.92 -31.73 -1.57
N VAL A 272 -3.82 -31.32 -0.30
CA VAL A 272 -4.88 -31.40 0.71
C VAL A 272 -5.23 -30.03 1.27
N PRO A 273 -6.41 -29.86 1.90
CA PRO A 273 -6.80 -28.61 2.52
C PRO A 273 -5.79 -28.11 3.55
N VAL A 274 -5.56 -26.77 3.58
CA VAL A 274 -4.78 -26.09 4.60
C VAL A 274 -5.76 -25.58 5.68
N HIS A 275 -5.43 -25.76 6.95
CA HIS A 275 -6.25 -25.30 8.07
C HIS A 275 -5.46 -24.34 8.95
N LEU A 276 -5.43 -23.05 8.56
CA LEU A 276 -4.88 -22.01 9.42
C LEU A 276 -5.88 -21.62 10.52
N PRO A 277 -5.40 -21.29 11.73
CA PRO A 277 -6.25 -20.95 12.86
C PRO A 277 -7.00 -19.62 12.72
N ALA A 278 -6.56 -18.77 11.82
CA ALA A 278 -7.21 -17.51 11.47
C ALA A 278 -6.97 -17.18 9.99
N LEU A 279 -7.82 -16.32 9.41
CA LEU A 279 -7.65 -15.86 8.02
C LEU A 279 -6.29 -15.17 7.83
N LEU A 280 -5.88 -14.35 8.80
CA LEU A 280 -4.55 -13.77 8.91
C LEU A 280 -3.85 -14.36 10.13
N THR A 281 -2.80 -15.13 9.91
CA THR A 281 -2.00 -15.74 10.97
C THR A 281 -0.58 -15.21 10.91
N GLY A 282 -0.14 -14.50 11.96
CA GLY A 282 1.20 -13.96 12.09
C GLY A 282 2.16 -14.95 12.76
N LEU A 283 3.42 -14.88 12.39
CA LEU A 283 4.52 -15.60 13.04
C LEU A 283 5.59 -14.60 13.47
N ALA A 284 5.78 -14.43 14.77
CA ALA A 284 6.71 -13.44 15.33
C ALA A 284 8.19 -13.81 15.06
N ASP A 285 8.49 -15.07 14.88
CA ASP A 285 9.82 -15.66 14.66
C ASP A 285 9.94 -16.39 13.31
N GLY A 286 8.89 -16.33 12.47
CA GLY A 286 8.87 -16.96 11.16
C GLY A 286 9.46 -16.10 10.05
N THR A 287 9.86 -16.74 8.98
CA THR A 287 10.15 -16.07 7.70
C THR A 287 8.86 -15.54 7.09
N ALA A 288 7.79 -16.35 7.13
CA ALA A 288 6.43 -15.97 6.79
C ALA A 288 5.85 -15.07 7.88
N GLN A 289 6.07 -13.76 7.79
CA GLN A 289 5.57 -12.80 8.80
C GLN A 289 4.05 -12.89 8.94
N TRP A 290 3.33 -13.00 7.82
CA TRP A 290 1.89 -13.19 7.77
C TRP A 290 1.52 -14.27 6.77
N LEU A 291 0.65 -15.17 7.18
CA LEU A 291 0.00 -16.16 6.33
C LEU A 291 -1.46 -15.77 6.13
N VAL A 292 -1.91 -15.79 4.88
CA VAL A 292 -3.28 -15.54 4.45
C VAL A 292 -3.91 -16.85 4.02
N TYR A 293 -4.96 -17.29 4.72
CA TYR A 293 -5.73 -18.46 4.35
C TYR A 293 -6.69 -18.13 3.20
N ARG A 294 -6.30 -18.45 1.99
CA ARG A 294 -7.07 -18.11 0.78
C ARG A 294 -8.42 -18.79 0.72
N GLY A 295 -8.56 -20.01 1.28
CA GLY A 295 -9.82 -20.71 1.39
C GLY A 295 -10.93 -19.93 2.10
N ALA A 296 -10.57 -19.11 3.11
CA ALA A 296 -11.54 -18.26 3.80
C ALA A 296 -12.00 -17.05 2.96
N LEU A 297 -11.37 -16.79 1.81
CA LEU A 297 -11.77 -15.76 0.84
C LEU A 297 -12.71 -16.31 -0.24
N GLY A 298 -13.14 -17.58 -0.13
CA GLY A 298 -13.92 -18.27 -1.16
C GLY A 298 -13.06 -18.83 -2.30
N LEU A 299 -11.75 -18.89 -2.11
CA LEU A 299 -10.78 -19.49 -3.03
C LEU A 299 -10.51 -20.95 -2.65
N PRO A 300 -9.71 -21.71 -3.43
CA PRO A 300 -9.40 -23.09 -3.07
C PRO A 300 -8.81 -23.22 -1.66
N ILE A 301 -9.37 -24.17 -0.90
CA ILE A 301 -9.03 -24.38 0.52
C ILE A 301 -7.62 -24.95 0.75
N ASN A 302 -6.94 -25.31 -0.31
CA ASN A 302 -5.56 -25.81 -0.31
C ASN A 302 -4.53 -24.75 -0.71
N GLU A 303 -4.94 -23.48 -0.85
CA GLU A 303 -4.05 -22.36 -1.16
C GLU A 303 -3.77 -21.51 0.08
N VAL A 304 -2.51 -21.12 0.23
CA VAL A 304 -2.04 -20.13 1.22
C VAL A 304 -1.10 -19.13 0.58
N ALA A 305 -1.17 -17.88 1.01
CA ALA A 305 -0.20 -16.85 0.63
C ALA A 305 0.55 -16.37 1.87
N SER A 306 1.86 -16.13 1.73
CA SER A 306 2.68 -15.48 2.76
C SER A 306 3.02 -14.08 2.32
N VAL A 307 2.99 -13.11 3.24
CA VAL A 307 3.46 -11.73 3.03
C VAL A 307 4.67 -11.47 3.91
N ILE A 308 5.74 -11.00 3.30
CA ILE A 308 7.01 -10.74 3.95
C ILE A 308 7.43 -9.31 3.63
N SER A 309 7.19 -8.42 4.57
CA SER A 309 7.61 -7.01 4.49
C SER A 309 9.11 -6.88 4.73
N VAL A 310 9.71 -5.77 4.27
CA VAL A 310 11.16 -5.49 4.34
C VAL A 310 12.00 -6.72 3.96
N SER A 311 11.59 -7.40 2.91
CA SER A 311 12.18 -8.70 2.52
C SER A 311 13.65 -8.59 2.12
N ASP A 312 14.11 -7.41 1.72
CA ASP A 312 15.52 -7.07 1.50
C ASP A 312 16.36 -7.14 2.79
N TYR A 313 15.74 -6.90 3.95
CA TYR A 313 16.37 -7.05 5.26
C TYR A 313 16.28 -8.49 5.81
N VAL A 314 15.13 -9.16 5.58
CA VAL A 314 14.93 -10.55 6.04
C VAL A 314 15.94 -11.50 5.40
N GLY A 315 16.28 -11.31 4.13
CA GLY A 315 17.34 -12.05 3.47
C GLY A 315 17.32 -11.95 1.95
N ALA A 316 18.49 -12.09 1.35
CA ALA A 316 18.66 -12.13 -0.11
C ALA A 316 18.47 -13.56 -0.65
N PHE A 317 17.32 -14.17 -0.37
CA PHE A 317 17.04 -15.55 -0.75
C PHE A 317 16.64 -15.68 -2.21
N LYS A 318 16.99 -16.82 -2.82
CA LYS A 318 16.45 -17.23 -4.11
C LYS A 318 15.00 -17.71 -3.95
N SER A 319 14.26 -17.78 -5.05
CA SER A 319 12.84 -18.19 -5.01
C SER A 319 12.62 -19.53 -4.31
N GLN A 320 13.50 -20.52 -4.56
CA GLN A 320 13.40 -21.81 -3.92
C GLN A 320 13.61 -21.72 -2.39
N GLU A 321 14.61 -20.98 -1.92
CA GLU A 321 14.87 -20.79 -0.48
C GLU A 321 13.73 -20.07 0.23
N TRP A 322 13.10 -19.07 -0.44
CA TRP A 322 11.88 -18.43 0.07
C TRP A 322 10.76 -19.45 0.24
N ALA A 323 10.54 -20.29 -0.77
CA ALA A 323 9.51 -21.32 -0.76
C ALA A 323 9.72 -22.32 0.37
N GLU A 324 10.92 -22.86 0.52
CA GLU A 324 11.29 -23.82 1.55
C GLU A 324 11.08 -23.26 2.97
N LYS A 325 11.52 -22.02 3.21
CA LYS A 325 11.35 -21.35 4.52
C LYS A 325 9.88 -21.10 4.86
N VAL A 326 9.10 -20.60 3.89
CA VAL A 326 7.67 -20.37 4.09
C VAL A 326 6.92 -21.69 4.24
N HIS A 327 7.28 -22.73 3.48
CA HIS A 327 6.69 -24.06 3.66
C HIS A 327 6.97 -24.61 5.06
N ALA A 328 8.20 -24.46 5.56
CA ALA A 328 8.55 -24.87 6.92
C ALA A 328 7.69 -24.13 7.97
N ASP A 329 7.45 -22.85 7.81
CA ASP A 329 6.58 -22.06 8.69
C ASP A 329 5.10 -22.52 8.61
N VAL A 330 4.59 -22.82 7.42
CA VAL A 330 3.24 -23.38 7.25
C VAL A 330 3.16 -24.76 7.90
N LYS A 331 4.18 -25.60 7.75
CA LYS A 331 4.25 -26.94 8.35
C LYS A 331 4.30 -26.93 9.87
N ARG A 332 4.85 -25.87 10.49
CA ARG A 332 4.77 -25.68 11.96
C ARG A 332 3.30 -25.59 12.44
N ILE A 333 2.42 -25.03 11.64
CA ILE A 333 1.00 -24.85 11.97
C ILE A 333 0.19 -26.07 11.51
N CYS A 334 0.53 -26.62 10.35
CA CYS A 334 -0.15 -27.74 9.69
C CYS A 334 0.84 -28.90 9.45
N PRO A 335 1.21 -29.68 10.49
CA PRO A 335 2.27 -30.71 10.38
C PRO A 335 1.93 -31.86 9.43
N TYR A 336 0.65 -32.02 9.07
CA TYR A 336 0.16 -33.05 8.17
C TYR A 336 0.37 -32.75 6.69
N LEU A 337 0.81 -31.53 6.35
CA LEU A 337 1.05 -31.15 4.96
C LEU A 337 2.38 -31.75 4.46
N ASP A 338 2.32 -32.35 3.27
CA ASP A 338 3.50 -32.72 2.49
C ASP A 338 4.05 -31.51 1.73
N GLU A 339 5.00 -31.73 0.81
CA GLU A 339 5.53 -30.68 -0.05
C GLU A 339 4.41 -30.05 -0.90
N PRO A 340 4.48 -28.73 -1.17
CA PRO A 340 3.48 -28.07 -2.00
C PRO A 340 3.53 -28.56 -3.45
N GLU A 341 2.36 -28.80 -4.07
CA GLU A 341 2.25 -29.16 -5.48
C GLU A 341 2.60 -28.01 -6.43
N ALA A 342 2.35 -26.78 -5.99
CA ALA A 342 2.69 -25.58 -6.74
C ALA A 342 3.22 -24.48 -5.83
N VAL A 343 4.21 -23.77 -6.34
CA VAL A 343 4.87 -22.67 -5.64
C VAL A 343 5.02 -21.49 -6.58
N ARG A 344 4.67 -20.29 -6.10
CA ARG A 344 5.01 -19.04 -6.79
C ARG A 344 5.59 -18.04 -5.81
N VAL A 345 6.77 -17.55 -6.13
CA VAL A 345 7.46 -16.49 -5.35
C VAL A 345 7.51 -15.23 -6.18
N ILE A 346 7.07 -14.14 -5.60
CA ILE A 346 7.04 -12.82 -6.22
C ILE A 346 7.77 -11.87 -5.27
N THR A 347 8.81 -11.21 -5.76
CA THR A 347 9.52 -10.18 -5.00
C THR A 347 9.44 -8.87 -5.74
N GLU A 348 8.63 -7.95 -5.22
CA GLU A 348 8.64 -6.57 -5.69
C GLU A 348 9.77 -5.81 -4.98
N LYS A 349 10.86 -5.58 -5.70
CA LYS A 349 12.08 -4.96 -5.14
C LYS A 349 11.91 -3.52 -4.68
N ARG A 350 10.98 -2.80 -5.31
CA ARG A 350 10.66 -1.40 -4.98
C ARG A 350 9.18 -1.31 -4.63
N ALA A 351 8.77 -2.14 -3.67
CA ALA A 351 7.36 -2.28 -3.31
C ALA A 351 6.79 -0.97 -2.74
N THR A 352 7.52 -0.33 -1.85
CA THR A 352 7.14 0.95 -1.26
C THR A 352 8.36 1.85 -1.08
N THR A 353 8.14 3.16 -1.06
CA THR A 353 9.14 4.07 -0.52
C THR A 353 9.23 3.90 1.00
N ALA A 354 10.42 3.99 1.54
CA ALA A 354 10.67 3.88 2.98
C ALA A 354 10.10 5.09 3.73
N CYS A 355 9.35 4.86 4.79
CA CYS A 355 8.76 5.89 5.64
C CYS A 355 9.75 6.35 6.72
N THR A 356 10.80 7.04 6.33
CA THR A 356 11.87 7.48 7.23
C THR A 356 11.64 8.89 7.77
N LEU A 357 12.40 9.26 8.81
CA LEU A 357 12.37 10.60 9.40
C LEU A 357 12.79 11.69 8.42
N ASP A 358 13.67 11.35 7.49
CA ASP A 358 14.25 12.27 6.51
C ASP A 358 13.46 12.29 5.19
N SER A 359 12.25 11.72 5.18
CA SER A 359 11.39 11.73 4.00
C SER A 359 10.99 13.15 3.65
N VAL A 360 11.50 13.66 2.54
CA VAL A 360 11.20 15.00 2.03
C VAL A 360 10.13 14.87 0.94
N THR A 361 9.04 15.63 1.11
CA THR A 361 8.09 15.80 0.01
C THR A 361 8.72 16.75 -1.01
N PRO A 362 8.82 16.35 -2.29
CA PRO A 362 9.38 17.20 -3.31
C PRO A 362 8.57 18.50 -3.48
N ASP A 363 9.26 19.62 -3.73
CA ASP A 363 8.62 20.85 -4.19
C ASP A 363 8.38 20.75 -5.71
N PHE A 364 7.12 20.78 -6.12
CA PHE A 364 6.71 20.66 -7.52
C PHE A 364 6.32 21.99 -8.15
N ALA A 365 6.52 23.12 -7.49
CA ALA A 365 6.10 24.42 -8.01
C ALA A 365 6.65 24.67 -9.43
N TRP A 366 7.91 24.30 -9.68
CA TRP A 366 8.53 24.41 -10.99
C TRP A 366 7.87 23.55 -12.08
N LEU A 367 7.46 22.30 -11.75
CA LEU A 367 6.75 21.40 -12.66
C LEU A 367 5.32 21.89 -12.91
N HIS A 368 4.62 22.32 -11.86
CA HIS A 368 3.26 22.84 -11.95
C HIS A 368 3.18 24.09 -12.84
N GLN A 369 4.13 25.01 -12.74
CA GLN A 369 4.23 26.17 -13.65
C GLN A 369 4.36 25.76 -15.13
N ARG A 370 4.81 24.54 -15.38
CA ARG A 370 4.97 23.93 -16.71
C ARG A 370 3.85 22.95 -17.08
N ASN A 371 2.74 22.98 -16.37
CA ASN A 371 1.59 22.11 -16.57
C ASN A 371 1.92 20.59 -16.45
N ILE A 372 2.89 20.24 -15.61
CA ILE A 372 3.29 18.87 -15.30
C ILE A 372 2.97 18.60 -13.83
N TYR A 373 2.11 17.60 -13.56
CA TYR A 373 1.57 17.29 -12.24
C TYR A 373 1.97 15.88 -11.82
N PRO A 374 2.98 15.69 -10.98
CA PRO A 374 3.33 14.38 -10.45
C PRO A 374 2.21 13.81 -9.56
N ALA A 375 1.97 12.51 -9.71
CA ALA A 375 1.06 11.74 -8.85
C ALA A 375 1.69 10.38 -8.51
N GLY A 376 1.39 9.86 -7.33
CA GLY A 376 1.85 8.55 -6.89
C GLY A 376 1.74 8.37 -5.38
N ASP A 377 1.76 7.12 -4.96
CA ASP A 377 1.67 6.72 -3.55
C ASP A 377 2.78 7.33 -2.67
N TYR A 378 3.94 7.62 -3.24
CA TYR A 378 5.11 8.21 -2.59
C TYR A 378 4.97 9.72 -2.31
N LEU A 379 3.92 10.37 -2.79
CA LEU A 379 3.71 11.81 -2.69
C LEU A 379 2.71 12.20 -1.60
N HIS A 380 2.03 11.24 -0.99
CA HIS A 380 1.03 11.55 0.01
C HIS A 380 1.70 12.03 1.31
N PRO A 381 1.34 13.24 1.84
CA PRO A 381 2.09 13.87 2.94
C PRO A 381 1.88 13.19 4.30
N ARG A 382 0.85 12.34 4.44
CA ARG A 382 0.47 11.72 5.71
C ARG A 382 0.65 10.22 5.77
N TYR A 383 0.50 9.52 4.63
CA TYR A 383 0.41 8.05 4.60
C TYR A 383 1.65 7.43 3.97
N PRO A 384 1.96 6.18 4.33
CA PRO A 384 2.95 5.40 3.62
C PRO A 384 2.49 5.12 2.18
N ALA A 385 3.39 4.60 1.36
CA ALA A 385 3.09 4.18 0.00
C ALA A 385 2.05 3.04 0.00
N THR A 386 0.80 3.39 -0.25
CA THR A 386 -0.38 2.50 -0.23
C THR A 386 -1.29 2.80 -1.42
N LEU A 387 -2.26 1.92 -1.69
CA LEU A 387 -3.31 2.18 -2.68
C LEU A 387 -4.09 3.46 -2.35
N GLU A 388 -4.40 3.68 -1.07
CA GLU A 388 -5.08 4.90 -0.61
C GLU A 388 -4.27 6.16 -0.91
N ALA A 389 -2.97 6.13 -0.61
CA ALA A 389 -2.07 7.24 -0.92
C ALA A 389 -1.97 7.50 -2.43
N ALA A 390 -1.96 6.46 -3.26
CA ALA A 390 -1.95 6.59 -4.70
C ALA A 390 -3.21 7.24 -5.25
N VAL A 391 -4.39 6.79 -4.79
CA VAL A 391 -5.68 7.36 -5.20
C VAL A 391 -5.80 8.81 -4.78
N GLN A 392 -5.52 9.13 -3.52
CA GLN A 392 -5.59 10.50 -3.02
C GLN A 392 -4.60 11.42 -3.73
N SER A 393 -3.37 10.96 -3.97
CA SER A 393 -2.38 11.74 -4.74
C SER A 393 -2.84 12.00 -6.17
N GLY A 394 -3.46 11.00 -6.83
CA GLY A 394 -4.02 11.16 -8.17
C GLY A 394 -5.16 12.20 -8.21
N LEU A 395 -6.07 12.15 -7.24
CA LEU A 395 -7.16 13.13 -7.11
C LEU A 395 -6.61 14.55 -6.87
N MET A 396 -5.67 14.71 -5.94
CA MET A 396 -5.03 16.01 -5.68
C MET A 396 -4.34 16.59 -6.92
N ALA A 397 -3.63 15.75 -7.68
CA ALA A 397 -2.98 16.17 -8.93
C ALA A 397 -4.00 16.59 -9.99
N ALA A 398 -5.09 15.84 -10.15
CA ALA A 398 -6.16 16.15 -11.10
C ALA A 398 -6.91 17.43 -10.72
N GLU A 399 -7.29 17.62 -9.46
CA GLU A 399 -7.96 18.82 -8.97
C GLU A 399 -7.09 20.06 -9.20
N ARG A 400 -5.81 19.98 -8.86
CA ARG A 400 -4.87 21.07 -9.09
C ARG A 400 -4.71 21.39 -10.58
N CYS A 401 -4.50 20.37 -11.41
CA CYS A 401 -4.40 20.51 -12.85
C CYS A 401 -5.61 21.24 -13.44
N LEU A 402 -6.82 20.81 -13.10
CA LEU A 402 -8.07 21.41 -13.58
C LEU A 402 -8.25 22.86 -13.09
N ALA A 403 -7.90 23.13 -11.84
CA ALA A 403 -7.99 24.48 -11.28
C ALA A 403 -7.06 25.46 -12.02
N GLU A 404 -5.82 25.08 -12.28
CA GLU A 404 -4.82 25.92 -12.95
C GLU A 404 -5.15 26.12 -14.44
N ILE A 405 -5.61 25.08 -15.15
CA ILE A 405 -6.08 25.22 -16.55
C ILE A 405 -7.27 26.18 -16.65
N ASN A 406 -8.25 26.05 -15.76
CA ASN A 406 -9.43 26.93 -15.77
C ASN A 406 -9.05 28.38 -15.44
N LEU A 407 -8.09 28.62 -14.58
CA LEU A 407 -7.59 29.96 -14.27
C LEU A 407 -6.96 30.61 -15.51
N LYS A 408 -6.05 29.90 -16.18
CA LYS A 408 -5.37 30.39 -17.40
C LYS A 408 -6.35 30.69 -18.55
N LYS A 409 -7.39 29.87 -18.72
CA LYS A 409 -8.45 30.13 -19.71
C LYS A 409 -9.17 31.45 -19.43
N ARG A 410 -9.57 31.68 -18.16
CA ARG A 410 -10.25 32.92 -17.75
C ARG A 410 -9.37 34.16 -17.97
N GLU A 411 -8.07 34.06 -17.68
CA GLU A 411 -7.13 35.16 -17.92
C GLU A 411 -6.94 35.48 -19.41
N SER A 412 -6.86 34.43 -20.25
CA SER A 412 -6.80 34.57 -21.71
C SER A 412 -8.07 35.21 -22.28
N ASP A 413 -9.24 34.77 -21.82
CA ASP A 413 -10.53 35.33 -22.26
C ASP A 413 -10.67 36.80 -21.84
N ALA A 414 -10.20 37.16 -20.64
CA ALA A 414 -10.21 38.54 -20.15
C ALA A 414 -9.27 39.45 -20.96
N GLN A 415 -8.11 38.95 -21.36
CA GLN A 415 -7.15 39.68 -22.20
C GLN A 415 -7.63 39.83 -23.65
N SER A 416 -8.41 38.91 -24.17
CA SER A 416 -8.99 39.00 -25.50
C SER A 416 -10.17 39.97 -25.61
N LEU A 417 -10.70 40.42 -24.49
CA LEU A 417 -11.79 41.43 -24.40
C LEU A 417 -11.30 42.86 -24.18
N LEU A 418 -10.00 43.04 -23.97
CA LEU A 418 -9.33 44.34 -23.88
C LEU A 418 -8.61 44.69 -25.18
#